data_5f9d4d1e5a67c5cef63c37c8aacf802e
#
_entry.id   5f9d4d1e5a67c5cef63c37c8aacf802e
#
_cell.length_a   1.000
_cell.length_b   1.000
_cell.length_c   1.000
_cell.angle_alpha   90.00
_cell.angle_beta   90.00
_cell.angle_gamma   90.00
#
_symmetry.space_group_name_H-M   'P 1'
#
loop_
_entity.id
_entity.type
_entity.pdbx_description
1 polymer ?
#
loop_
_entity_poly.entity_id
_entity_poly.type
_entity_poly.pdbx_seq_one_letter_code
_entity_poly.pdbx_strand_id
1 'polypeptide(L)'
;VVNHQRYCVFGALSVAKVPMPEVAWVNETFPLLASGKLLDQDVLVHSLGCSVWNTFGHEQSFMAVVECPAPRTFGADIRSDSGWFHKSSASPVCLIEFERFDGSAKGQQKLEEKLKNLLEAAQRWNHCPKTLVLSAWSQGLVGVPDTQKLKDICRMGFTSSTGTQVIAAPDVEVVFSRFLFIKNLNMIVLDRIHYEVLM
;
A
#
# COMPACT_ATOMS: atom_id res chain seq x y z
N VAL A 1 2.92 -30.08 4.92
CA VAL A 1 3.44 -28.97 5.72
C VAL A 1 4.62 -28.42 4.94
N VAL A 2 4.40 -27.38 4.13
CA VAL A 2 5.45 -26.69 3.37
C VAL A 2 6.20 -25.80 4.36
N ASN A 3 7.47 -26.07 4.54
CA ASN A 3 8.34 -25.39 5.49
C ASN A 3 8.57 -23.93 5.02
N HIS A 4 7.84 -22.96 5.57
CA HIS A 4 7.86 -21.54 5.22
C HIS A 4 9.15 -20.80 5.65
N GLN A 5 10.11 -21.49 6.28
CA GLN A 5 11.35 -20.86 6.80
C GLN A 5 12.41 -20.53 5.73
N ARG A 6 12.17 -20.77 4.43
CA ARG A 6 13.21 -20.61 3.40
C ARG A 6 13.21 -19.28 2.65
N TYR A 7 12.29 -18.35 2.89
CA TYR A 7 12.14 -17.17 2.05
C TYR A 7 13.07 -16.00 2.34
N CYS A 8 13.77 -15.98 3.47
CA CYS A 8 14.61 -14.84 3.89
C CYS A 8 16.10 -15.18 4.07
N VAL A 9 16.65 -16.21 3.45
CA VAL A 9 18.04 -16.66 3.66
C VAL A 9 18.97 -16.18 2.54
N PHE A 10 18.88 -14.93 2.09
CA PHE A 10 19.91 -14.36 1.23
C PHE A 10 20.40 -13.03 1.80
N GLY A 11 21.73 -12.97 1.93
CA GLY A 11 22.50 -11.97 2.61
C GLY A 11 22.07 -10.52 2.32
N ALA A 12 22.41 -9.63 3.24
CA ALA A 12 22.16 -8.20 3.22
C ALA A 12 22.72 -7.52 1.93
N LEU A 13 22.02 -7.72 0.81
CA LEU A 13 22.08 -6.77 -0.28
C LEU A 13 21.40 -5.51 0.25
N SER A 14 22.10 -4.38 0.23
CA SER A 14 21.51 -3.06 0.45
C SER A 14 20.20 -3.00 -0.35
N VAL A 15 19.07 -3.07 0.35
CA VAL A 15 17.78 -2.99 -0.32
C VAL A 15 17.68 -1.57 -0.84
N ALA A 16 17.84 -1.40 -2.16
CA ALA A 16 17.60 -0.11 -2.80
C ALA A 16 16.17 0.33 -2.44
N LYS A 17 16.02 1.61 -2.10
CA LYS A 17 14.71 2.19 -1.77
C LYS A 17 13.75 1.91 -2.92
N VAL A 18 12.59 1.37 -2.61
CA VAL A 18 11.54 1.11 -3.60
C VAL A 18 11.07 2.45 -4.17
N PRO A 19 11.16 2.67 -5.50
CA PRO A 19 10.69 3.91 -6.10
C PRO A 19 9.16 4.04 -5.99
N MET A 20 8.68 5.29 -6.08
CA MET A 20 7.26 5.62 -6.02
C MET A 20 6.79 6.20 -7.36
N PRO A 21 5.56 5.88 -7.83
CA PRO A 21 5.05 6.41 -9.08
C PRO A 21 4.86 7.93 -9.02
N GLU A 22 5.30 8.63 -10.06
CA GLU A 22 5.08 10.07 -10.23
C GLU A 22 3.80 10.34 -11.03
N VAL A 23 3.18 11.51 -10.81
CA VAL A 23 1.94 11.92 -11.52
C VAL A 23 2.13 11.86 -13.04
N ALA A 24 3.28 12.31 -13.55
CA ALA A 24 3.57 12.31 -14.99
C ALA A 24 3.52 10.88 -15.55
N TRP A 25 4.21 9.95 -14.88
CA TRP A 25 4.19 8.54 -15.28
C TRP A 25 2.77 7.94 -15.19
N VAL A 26 2.03 8.22 -14.11
CA VAL A 26 0.64 7.72 -13.96
C VAL A 26 -0.24 8.24 -15.10
N ASN A 27 -0.13 9.52 -15.44
CA ASN A 27 -0.94 10.14 -16.49
C ASN A 27 -0.59 9.60 -17.89
N GLU A 28 0.66 9.29 -18.15
CA GLU A 28 1.11 8.69 -19.41
C GLU A 28 0.66 7.23 -19.53
N THR A 29 0.85 6.45 -18.47
CA THR A 29 0.52 5.01 -18.46
C THR A 29 -0.98 4.76 -18.35
N PHE A 30 -1.69 5.61 -17.61
CA PHE A 30 -3.14 5.52 -17.36
C PHE A 30 -3.85 6.80 -17.80
N PRO A 31 -3.92 7.11 -19.11
CA PRO A 31 -4.45 8.37 -19.62
C PRO A 31 -5.92 8.64 -19.22
N LEU A 32 -6.67 7.61 -18.83
CA LEU A 32 -8.02 7.78 -18.29
C LEU A 32 -8.02 8.60 -17.00
N LEU A 33 -6.97 8.49 -16.15
CA LEU A 33 -6.83 9.25 -14.92
C LEU A 33 -6.54 10.74 -15.18
N ALA A 34 -5.97 11.09 -16.35
CA ALA A 34 -5.63 12.46 -16.76
C ALA A 34 -6.66 13.10 -17.66
N SER A 35 -7.53 12.32 -18.31
CA SER A 35 -8.39 12.80 -19.42
C SER A 35 -9.59 13.64 -18.96
N GLY A 36 -9.92 13.65 -17.67
CA GLY A 36 -11.16 14.25 -17.16
C GLY A 36 -12.42 13.50 -17.61
N LYS A 37 -12.29 12.27 -18.11
CA LYS A 37 -13.39 11.40 -18.54
C LYS A 37 -13.66 10.24 -17.59
N LEU A 38 -12.87 10.14 -16.51
CA LEU A 38 -13.07 9.13 -15.50
C LEU A 38 -14.31 9.46 -14.67
N LEU A 39 -15.26 8.54 -14.66
CA LEU A 39 -16.45 8.64 -13.81
C LEU A 39 -16.06 8.49 -12.35
N ASP A 40 -16.69 9.31 -11.51
CA ASP A 40 -16.58 9.22 -10.04
C ASP A 40 -17.33 7.98 -9.53
N GLN A 41 -16.71 6.83 -9.70
CA GLN A 41 -17.18 5.54 -9.21
C GLN A 41 -16.09 4.89 -8.36
N ASP A 42 -16.36 4.71 -7.09
CA ASP A 42 -15.40 4.18 -6.11
C ASP A 42 -14.70 2.90 -6.58
N VAL A 43 -15.49 1.94 -7.09
CA VAL A 43 -14.95 0.66 -7.58
C VAL A 43 -13.97 0.87 -8.74
N LEU A 44 -14.31 1.75 -9.69
CA LEU A 44 -13.45 2.03 -10.84
C LEU A 44 -12.15 2.69 -10.42
N VAL A 45 -12.21 3.70 -9.54
CA VAL A 45 -11.02 4.41 -9.04
C VAL A 45 -10.13 3.49 -8.22
N HIS A 46 -10.72 2.65 -7.37
CA HIS A 46 -9.97 1.65 -6.62
C HIS A 46 -9.26 0.66 -7.54
N SER A 47 -9.96 0.09 -8.52
CA SER A 47 -9.38 -0.86 -9.47
C SER A 47 -8.24 -0.25 -10.30
N LEU A 48 -8.39 1.01 -10.73
CA LEU A 48 -7.33 1.73 -11.44
C LEU A 48 -6.12 1.98 -10.53
N GLY A 49 -6.33 2.36 -9.27
CA GLY A 49 -5.25 2.54 -8.32
C GLY A 49 -4.46 1.27 -8.04
N CYS A 50 -5.14 0.13 -7.87
CA CYS A 50 -4.49 -1.18 -7.76
C CYS A 50 -3.69 -1.50 -9.04
N SER A 51 -4.24 -1.17 -10.21
CA SER A 51 -3.57 -1.37 -11.51
C SER A 51 -2.33 -0.48 -11.63
N VAL A 52 -2.38 0.78 -11.17
CA VAL A 52 -1.22 1.68 -11.13
C VAL A 52 -0.08 1.04 -10.34
N TRP A 53 -0.33 0.59 -9.12
CA TRP A 53 0.69 -0.03 -8.28
C TRP A 53 1.26 -1.32 -8.87
N ASN A 54 0.41 -2.18 -9.44
CA ASN A 54 0.88 -3.41 -10.08
C ASN A 54 1.72 -3.16 -11.33
N THR A 55 1.26 -2.28 -12.22
CA THR A 55 2.00 -1.94 -13.44
C THR A 55 3.35 -1.32 -13.09
N PHE A 56 3.37 -0.38 -12.15
CA PHE A 56 4.60 0.24 -11.69
C PHE A 56 5.58 -0.79 -11.12
N GLY A 57 5.11 -1.72 -10.28
CA GLY A 57 5.93 -2.81 -9.76
C GLY A 57 6.58 -3.66 -10.87
N HIS A 58 5.83 -3.99 -11.90
CA HIS A 58 6.36 -4.73 -13.05
C HIS A 58 7.42 -3.93 -13.83
N GLU A 59 7.23 -2.63 -14.04
CA GLU A 59 8.20 -1.76 -14.71
C GLU A 59 9.46 -1.57 -13.88
N GLN A 60 9.36 -1.58 -12.54
CA GLN A 60 10.51 -1.60 -11.64
C GLN A 60 11.20 -2.97 -11.56
N SER A 61 10.89 -3.87 -12.49
CA SER A 61 11.47 -5.22 -12.60
C SER A 61 11.09 -6.19 -11.49
N PHE A 62 10.07 -5.88 -10.67
CA PHE A 62 9.49 -6.83 -9.73
C PHE A 62 8.42 -7.71 -10.39
N MET A 63 8.05 -8.79 -9.74
CA MET A 63 6.82 -9.52 -10.00
C MET A 63 5.74 -8.95 -9.06
N ALA A 64 4.79 -8.18 -9.61
CA ALA A 64 3.69 -7.64 -8.84
C ALA A 64 2.47 -8.59 -8.89
N VAL A 65 1.85 -8.80 -7.74
CA VAL A 65 0.71 -9.73 -7.55
C VAL A 65 -0.44 -8.95 -6.93
N VAL A 66 -1.61 -8.98 -7.56
CA VAL A 66 -2.86 -8.40 -7.02
C VAL A 66 -3.41 -9.30 -5.91
N GLU A 67 -4.15 -8.71 -4.97
CA GLU A 67 -4.77 -9.47 -3.87
C GLU A 67 -3.77 -10.41 -3.19
N CYS A 68 -2.56 -9.90 -2.93
CA CYS A 68 -1.42 -10.67 -2.44
C CYS A 68 -1.72 -11.21 -1.03
N PRO A 69 -1.90 -12.53 -0.85
CA PRO A 69 -2.22 -13.10 0.44
C PRO A 69 -0.98 -13.11 1.35
N ALA A 70 -1.15 -12.68 2.59
CA ALA A 70 -0.14 -12.95 3.61
C ALA A 70 -0.08 -14.45 3.95
N PRO A 71 1.07 -14.99 4.36
CA PRO A 71 1.16 -16.37 4.80
C PRO A 71 0.11 -16.69 5.85
N ARG A 72 -0.61 -17.80 5.64
CA ARG A 72 -1.62 -18.24 6.60
C ARG A 72 -0.94 -18.77 7.85
N THR A 73 -1.21 -18.10 8.94
CA THR A 73 -0.98 -18.57 10.29
C THR A 73 -2.35 -18.79 10.95
N PHE A 74 -2.46 -18.60 12.24
CA PHE A 74 -3.77 -18.50 12.90
C PHE A 74 -4.30 -17.07 12.72
N GLY A 75 -5.56 -16.88 12.35
CA GLY A 75 -6.21 -15.58 12.26
C GLY A 75 -6.88 -15.27 10.93
N ALA A 76 -7.17 -14.00 10.70
CA ALA A 76 -7.86 -13.52 9.50
C ALA A 76 -7.05 -13.75 8.22
N ASP A 77 -7.77 -13.97 7.11
CA ASP A 77 -7.19 -13.92 5.77
C ASP A 77 -6.85 -12.46 5.45
N ILE A 78 -5.56 -12.13 5.43
CA ILE A 78 -5.08 -10.77 5.11
C ILE A 78 -4.54 -10.81 3.70
N ARG A 79 -4.98 -9.86 2.88
CA ARG A 79 -4.51 -9.66 1.50
C ARG A 79 -4.18 -8.19 1.31
N SER A 80 -3.02 -7.95 0.74
CA SER A 80 -2.65 -6.61 0.28
C SER A 80 -3.09 -6.42 -1.16
N ASP A 81 -3.56 -5.23 -1.53
CA ASP A 81 -4.03 -4.92 -2.88
C ASP A 81 -2.94 -5.15 -3.94
N SER A 82 -1.66 -4.95 -3.57
CA SER A 82 -0.51 -5.33 -4.38
C SER A 82 0.65 -5.82 -3.49
N GLY A 83 1.33 -6.88 -3.94
CA GLY A 83 2.58 -7.35 -3.34
C GLY A 83 3.65 -7.50 -4.40
N TRP A 84 4.86 -6.96 -4.17
CA TRP A 84 5.97 -7.02 -5.11
C TRP A 84 7.05 -7.96 -4.64
N PHE A 85 7.56 -8.77 -5.55
CA PHE A 85 8.53 -9.83 -5.27
C PHE A 85 9.75 -9.72 -6.18
N HIS A 86 10.91 -10.04 -5.65
CA HIS A 86 12.09 -10.25 -6.51
C HIS A 86 11.86 -11.46 -7.43
N LYS A 87 12.04 -11.27 -8.74
CA LYS A 87 11.83 -12.34 -9.74
C LYS A 87 12.76 -13.54 -9.53
N SER A 88 13.99 -13.29 -9.06
CA SER A 88 15.00 -14.34 -8.87
C SER A 88 14.80 -15.16 -7.60
N SER A 89 14.40 -14.53 -6.49
CA SER A 89 14.30 -15.19 -5.19
C SER A 89 12.86 -15.47 -4.75
N ALA A 90 11.88 -14.89 -5.43
CA ALA A 90 10.48 -14.87 -5.03
C ALA A 90 10.26 -14.30 -3.60
N SER A 91 11.20 -13.49 -3.10
CA SER A 91 11.09 -12.84 -1.80
C SER A 91 10.25 -11.57 -1.93
N PRO A 92 9.28 -11.33 -1.04
CA PRO A 92 8.49 -10.11 -1.04
C PRO A 92 9.35 -8.91 -0.64
N VAL A 93 9.19 -7.79 -1.34
CA VAL A 93 9.93 -6.54 -1.10
C VAL A 93 9.05 -5.39 -0.71
N CYS A 94 7.82 -5.36 -1.22
CA CYS A 94 6.87 -4.29 -0.96
C CYS A 94 5.44 -4.85 -0.83
N LEU A 95 4.67 -4.31 0.10
CA LEU A 95 3.22 -4.56 0.21
C LEU A 95 2.49 -3.22 0.15
N ILE A 96 1.37 -3.18 -0.57
CA ILE A 96 0.62 -1.97 -0.83
C ILE A 96 -0.86 -2.19 -0.54
N GLU A 97 -1.48 -1.25 0.15
CA GLU A 97 -2.93 -1.07 0.29
C GLU A 97 -3.36 0.22 -0.39
N PHE A 98 -4.46 0.20 -1.14
CA PHE A 98 -5.01 1.36 -1.82
C PHE A 98 -6.47 1.58 -1.40
N GLU A 99 -6.75 2.66 -0.68
CA GLU A 99 -8.03 2.85 -0.01
C GLU A 99 -8.61 4.26 -0.23
N ARG A 100 -9.94 4.38 -0.25
CA ARG A 100 -10.61 5.67 -0.29
C ARG A 100 -10.52 6.37 1.05
N PHE A 101 -10.19 7.68 1.01
CA PHE A 101 -10.32 8.57 2.15
C PHE A 101 -11.26 9.73 1.80
N ASP A 102 -12.39 9.80 2.48
CA ASP A 102 -13.46 10.78 2.26
C ASP A 102 -13.46 11.95 3.25
N GLY A 103 -12.44 12.04 4.11
CA GLY A 103 -12.32 13.07 5.14
C GLY A 103 -13.11 12.77 6.43
N SER A 104 -13.86 11.68 6.49
CA SER A 104 -14.64 11.30 7.66
C SER A 104 -13.79 10.57 8.71
N ALA A 105 -14.28 10.55 9.96
CA ALA A 105 -13.70 9.73 11.03
C ALA A 105 -13.71 8.23 10.67
N LYS A 106 -14.72 7.77 9.94
CA LYS A 106 -14.80 6.39 9.44
C LYS A 106 -13.75 6.12 8.39
N GLY A 107 -13.49 7.08 7.47
CA GLY A 107 -12.41 6.99 6.51
C GLY A 107 -11.04 6.92 7.19
N GLN A 108 -10.82 7.71 8.24
CA GLN A 108 -9.60 7.65 9.04
C GLN A 108 -9.42 6.28 9.72
N GLN A 109 -10.45 5.77 10.37
CA GLN A 109 -10.43 4.44 10.99
C GLN A 109 -10.08 3.35 9.98
N LYS A 110 -10.63 3.43 8.77
CA LYS A 110 -10.35 2.48 7.69
C LYS A 110 -8.87 2.51 7.27
N LEU A 111 -8.26 3.69 7.17
CA LEU A 111 -6.81 3.82 6.92
C LEU A 111 -5.98 3.19 8.03
N GLU A 112 -6.37 3.39 9.29
CA GLU A 112 -5.70 2.78 10.44
C GLU A 112 -5.80 1.25 10.41
N GLU A 113 -6.97 0.69 10.06
CA GLU A 113 -7.19 -0.75 9.89
C GLU A 113 -6.33 -1.32 8.74
N LYS A 114 -6.26 -0.63 7.59
CA LYS A 114 -5.43 -1.03 6.46
C LYS A 114 -3.94 -1.01 6.79
N LEU A 115 -3.48 0.01 7.52
CA LEU A 115 -2.10 0.04 8.02
C LEU A 115 -1.80 -1.13 8.95
N LYS A 116 -2.70 -1.46 9.87
CA LYS A 116 -2.55 -2.63 10.74
C LYS A 116 -2.46 -3.93 9.94
N ASN A 117 -3.27 -4.09 8.90
CA ASN A 117 -3.21 -5.24 8.01
C ASN A 117 -1.84 -5.34 7.30
N LEU A 118 -1.29 -4.23 6.79
CA LEU A 118 0.04 -4.19 6.18
C LEU A 118 1.14 -4.62 7.17
N LEU A 119 1.11 -4.09 8.39
CA LEU A 119 2.09 -4.43 9.43
C LEU A 119 1.99 -5.91 9.83
N GLU A 120 0.77 -6.42 10.02
CA GLU A 120 0.56 -7.83 10.32
C GLU A 120 0.95 -8.74 9.15
N ALA A 121 0.66 -8.36 7.90
CA ALA A 121 1.11 -9.09 6.73
C ALA A 121 2.64 -9.14 6.66
N ALA A 122 3.33 -8.02 6.88
CA ALA A 122 4.79 -7.98 6.90
C ALA A 122 5.38 -8.88 7.99
N GLN A 123 4.78 -8.89 9.19
CA GLN A 123 5.20 -9.80 10.26
C GLN A 123 5.00 -11.27 9.89
N ARG A 124 3.87 -11.62 9.24
CA ARG A 124 3.61 -12.99 8.75
C ARG A 124 4.60 -13.41 7.65
N TRP A 125 5.14 -12.47 6.89
CA TRP A 125 6.24 -12.65 5.95
C TRP A 125 7.63 -12.60 6.62
N ASN A 126 7.70 -12.73 7.97
CA ASN A 126 8.94 -12.64 8.75
C ASN A 126 9.72 -11.33 8.49
N HIS A 127 9.01 -10.22 8.30
CA HIS A 127 9.56 -8.90 7.98
C HIS A 127 10.45 -8.87 6.73
N CYS A 128 10.20 -9.78 5.76
CA CYS A 128 10.89 -9.75 4.48
C CYS A 128 10.59 -8.49 3.67
N PRO A 129 9.32 -8.04 3.54
CA PRO A 129 9.03 -6.75 2.89
C PRO A 129 9.70 -5.61 3.67
N LYS A 130 10.48 -4.79 2.96
CA LYS A 130 11.19 -3.64 3.56
C LYS A 130 10.48 -2.32 3.27
N THR A 131 9.49 -2.33 2.41
CA THR A 131 8.63 -1.17 2.12
C THR A 131 7.18 -1.55 2.26
N LEU A 132 6.43 -0.78 3.05
CA LEU A 132 4.98 -0.89 3.16
C LEU A 132 4.37 0.42 2.68
N VAL A 133 3.39 0.37 1.80
CA VAL A 133 2.73 1.56 1.26
C VAL A 133 1.26 1.53 1.62
N LEU A 134 0.85 2.45 2.47
CA LEU A 134 -0.56 2.79 2.65
C LEU A 134 -0.90 3.89 1.65
N SER A 135 -1.57 3.55 0.58
CA SER A 135 -1.98 4.49 -0.45
C SER A 135 -3.45 4.85 -0.27
N ALA A 136 -3.74 6.14 -0.16
CA ALA A 136 -5.09 6.65 -0.08
C ALA A 136 -5.45 7.44 -1.33
N TRP A 137 -6.73 7.49 -1.70
CA TRP A 137 -7.19 8.43 -2.70
C TRP A 137 -8.36 9.27 -2.17
N SER A 138 -8.40 10.52 -2.60
CA SER A 138 -9.41 11.50 -2.20
C SER A 138 -9.82 12.32 -3.38
N GLN A 139 -11.07 12.78 -3.38
CA GLN A 139 -11.59 13.66 -4.42
C GLN A 139 -12.16 14.96 -3.84
N GLY A 140 -11.92 16.07 -4.55
CA GLY A 140 -12.40 17.38 -4.14
C GLY A 140 -11.75 17.89 -2.85
N LEU A 141 -12.45 18.80 -2.18
CA LEU A 141 -11.99 19.38 -0.92
C LEU A 141 -12.38 18.47 0.26
N VAL A 142 -11.48 17.62 0.65
CA VAL A 142 -11.62 16.79 1.85
C VAL A 142 -10.50 17.09 2.85
N GLY A 143 -10.75 16.82 4.11
CA GLY A 143 -9.76 16.97 5.17
C GLY A 143 -8.46 16.21 4.87
N VAL A 144 -7.42 16.51 5.63
CA VAL A 144 -6.16 15.77 5.57
C VAL A 144 -6.27 14.58 6.52
N PRO A 145 -5.82 13.37 6.15
CA PRO A 145 -5.71 12.26 7.08
C PRO A 145 -4.83 12.61 8.29
N ASP A 146 -5.19 12.11 9.45
CA ASP A 146 -4.38 12.23 10.66
C ASP A 146 -3.19 11.26 10.58
N THR A 147 -2.10 11.73 9.95
CA THR A 147 -0.88 10.93 9.79
C THR A 147 -0.14 10.70 11.10
N GLN A 148 -0.40 11.54 12.14
CA GLN A 148 0.19 11.31 13.45
C GLN A 148 -0.33 10.01 14.08
N LYS A 149 -1.63 9.72 13.97
CA LYS A 149 -2.19 8.44 14.40
C LYS A 149 -1.59 7.26 13.67
N LEU A 150 -1.33 7.39 12.37
CA LEU A 150 -0.67 6.35 11.58
C LEU A 150 0.78 6.14 12.07
N LYS A 151 1.52 7.21 12.33
CA LYS A 151 2.88 7.13 12.93
C LYS A 151 2.86 6.47 14.30
N ASP A 152 1.86 6.77 15.12
CA ASP A 152 1.73 6.17 16.45
C ASP A 152 1.47 4.66 16.36
N ILE A 153 0.65 4.20 15.41
CA ILE A 153 0.45 2.76 15.14
C ILE A 153 1.77 2.10 14.74
N CYS A 154 2.57 2.71 13.87
CA CYS A 154 3.87 2.15 13.48
C CYS A 154 4.81 2.03 14.68
N ARG A 155 4.87 3.05 15.56
CA ARG A 155 5.80 3.12 16.68
C ARG A 155 5.41 2.24 17.87
N MET A 156 4.13 2.29 18.25
CA MET A 156 3.63 1.59 19.44
C MET A 156 3.18 0.15 19.13
N GLY A 157 2.88 -0.14 17.86
CA GLY A 157 2.29 -1.40 17.47
C GLY A 157 0.85 -1.56 17.96
N PHE A 158 0.33 -2.76 17.85
CA PHE A 158 -1.02 -3.13 18.27
C PHE A 158 -1.13 -4.62 18.54
N THR A 159 -2.19 -5.03 19.24
CA THR A 159 -2.53 -6.44 19.40
C THR A 159 -3.48 -6.86 18.30
N SER A 160 -3.11 -7.88 17.52
CA SER A 160 -3.96 -8.45 16.47
C SER A 160 -5.19 -9.16 17.03
N SER A 161 -6.13 -9.52 16.16
CA SER A 161 -7.32 -10.28 16.54
C SER A 161 -6.99 -11.67 17.13
N THR A 162 -5.79 -12.17 16.90
CA THR A 162 -5.29 -13.45 17.47
C THR A 162 -4.56 -13.28 18.81
N GLY A 163 -4.48 -12.05 19.33
CA GLY A 163 -3.73 -11.75 20.56
C GLY A 163 -2.22 -11.60 20.34
N THR A 164 -1.74 -11.63 19.10
CA THR A 164 -0.32 -11.46 18.78
C THR A 164 0.04 -9.97 18.77
N GLN A 165 1.14 -9.61 19.43
CA GLN A 165 1.68 -8.25 19.35
C GLN A 165 2.31 -8.04 17.96
N VAL A 166 1.90 -6.98 17.28
CA VAL A 166 2.40 -6.56 15.96
C VAL A 166 3.06 -5.21 16.11
N ILE A 167 4.30 -5.09 15.63
CA ILE A 167 5.06 -3.85 15.60
C ILE A 167 5.87 -3.79 14.31
N ALA A 168 6.03 -2.58 13.74
CA ALA A 168 6.89 -2.41 12.58
C ALA A 168 8.35 -2.75 12.92
N ALA A 169 9.02 -3.50 12.04
CA ALA A 169 10.44 -3.76 12.21
C ALA A 169 11.26 -2.47 11.98
N PRO A 170 12.37 -2.26 12.69
CA PRO A 170 13.15 -1.01 12.61
C PRO A 170 13.71 -0.68 11.22
N ASP A 171 13.86 -1.71 10.38
CA ASP A 171 14.41 -1.62 9.03
C ASP A 171 13.33 -1.63 7.94
N VAL A 172 12.07 -1.46 8.30
CA VAL A 172 10.94 -1.34 7.38
C VAL A 172 10.60 0.13 7.19
N GLU A 173 10.60 0.60 5.95
CA GLU A 173 10.08 1.91 5.59
C GLU A 173 8.56 1.82 5.41
N VAL A 174 7.81 2.65 6.13
CA VAL A 174 6.35 2.77 5.96
C VAL A 174 6.05 4.09 5.30
N VAL A 175 5.49 4.05 4.09
CA VAL A 175 5.16 5.23 3.29
C VAL A 175 3.65 5.39 3.22
N PHE A 176 3.18 6.59 3.53
CA PHE A 176 1.82 7.01 3.20
C PHE A 176 1.83 7.76 1.88
N SER A 177 1.00 7.34 0.93
CA SER A 177 0.80 8.07 -0.32
C SER A 177 -0.65 8.55 -0.43
N ARG A 178 -0.87 9.70 -1.06
CA ARG A 178 -2.19 10.25 -1.26
C ARG A 178 -2.38 10.71 -2.70
N PHE A 179 -3.26 10.04 -3.42
CA PHE A 179 -3.72 10.41 -4.75
C PHE A 179 -4.87 11.44 -4.61
N LEU A 180 -4.65 12.63 -5.11
CA LEU A 180 -5.63 13.72 -5.05
C LEU A 180 -6.27 13.92 -6.41
N PHE A 181 -7.59 13.76 -6.45
CA PHE A 181 -8.39 13.96 -7.64
C PHE A 181 -9.16 15.27 -7.57
N ILE A 182 -9.11 16.05 -8.65
CA ILE A 182 -10.03 17.18 -8.87
C ILE A 182 -11.32 16.64 -9.43
N LYS A 183 -12.44 17.08 -8.85
CA LYS A 183 -13.78 16.74 -9.34
C LYS A 183 -14.34 17.86 -10.19
N ASN A 184 -14.82 17.51 -11.39
CA ASN A 184 -15.58 18.38 -12.25
C ASN A 184 -16.89 17.66 -12.66
N LEU A 185 -18.03 18.13 -12.11
CA LEU A 185 -19.31 17.44 -12.17
C LEU A 185 -19.19 15.98 -11.64
N ASN A 186 -19.42 15.00 -12.51
CA ASN A 186 -19.31 13.57 -12.18
C ASN A 186 -17.98 12.93 -12.67
N MET A 187 -17.06 13.75 -13.14
CA MET A 187 -15.77 13.32 -13.65
C MET A 187 -14.67 13.72 -12.71
N ILE A 188 -13.64 12.90 -12.65
CA ILE A 188 -12.45 13.18 -11.83
C ILE A 188 -11.19 13.08 -12.67
N VAL A 189 -10.18 13.82 -12.25
CA VAL A 189 -8.85 13.83 -12.87
C VAL A 189 -7.80 13.78 -11.76
N LEU A 190 -6.75 12.99 -11.93
CA LEU A 190 -5.64 12.96 -11.00
C LEU A 190 -4.85 14.29 -11.10
N ASP A 191 -4.80 15.03 -10.00
CA ASP A 191 -4.08 16.30 -9.89
C ASP A 191 -2.65 16.10 -9.38
N ARG A 192 -2.51 15.38 -8.28
CA ARG A 192 -1.20 15.17 -7.64
C ARG A 192 -1.15 13.92 -6.79
N ILE A 193 0.06 13.49 -6.49
CA ILE A 193 0.35 12.43 -5.52
C ILE A 193 1.29 13.02 -4.46
N HIS A 194 0.94 12.87 -3.21
CA HIS A 194 1.78 13.22 -2.07
C HIS A 194 2.34 11.97 -1.42
N TYR A 195 3.58 12.06 -0.95
CA TYR A 195 4.26 11.00 -0.20
C TYR A 195 4.75 11.53 1.14
N GLU A 196 4.54 10.75 2.18
CA GLU A 196 5.04 11.02 3.53
C GLU A 196 5.59 9.73 4.13
N VAL A 197 6.82 9.76 4.65
CA VAL A 197 7.38 8.65 5.41
C VAL A 197 6.80 8.69 6.81
N LEU A 198 6.15 7.60 7.22
CA LEU A 198 5.57 7.45 8.55
C LEU A 198 6.60 6.90 9.54
N MET A 199 7.51 6.05 9.03
CA MET A 199 8.58 5.41 9.79
C MET A 199 9.72 5.01 8.87
#